data_9e2df03000219b40cb9e0acad1014c60
#
_entry.id   9e2df03000219b40cb9e0acad1014c60
#
_cell.length_a   1.000
_cell.length_b   1.000
_cell.length_c   1.000
_cell.angle_alpha   90.00
_cell.angle_beta   90.00
_cell.angle_gamma   90.00
#
_symmetry.space_group_name_H-M   'P 1'
#
loop_
_entity.id
_entity.type
_entity.pdbx_description
1 polymer ?
#
loop_
_entity_poly.entity_id
_entity_poly.type
_entity_poly.pdbx_seq_one_letter_code
_entity_poly.pdbx_strand_id
1 'polypeptide(L)'
;MGFRCGIVGLPNVGKSTLFNALTETQAAQAANYPFCTIEPNVGQVGVPDPRLEKLAEIAKSAKVIPTQLAFVDIAGLVRGASKGEGLGNQFLGNIREVDAIIHVLRCFENDDIQHVDNRVDPIADAETVETELLLADLESLEKRVPAAAKKATGGDKEAKITASVLGQALDLLRDGKPARLTEPKDDEEARIFGQAQLLTAKPVLYVCNVEEEAAAEGNAFSARVFEKAAAEGASAVIVSAAIEAELIGMDAEDRLGFLEEMGLAETGLARIIRAGYDLLELLTFFTVGPKEARAWTVHRGARAPEAAGEIHSDMERGFIRAETIAYEDYIALGGEAGAKDAGKLRQEGKDYIVHDGDVLHFKFNV
;
A
#
# COMPACT_ATOMS: atom_id res chain seq x y z
N MET A 1 0.89 13.56 2.67
CA MET A 1 1.58 12.82 1.59
C MET A 1 0.87 11.48 1.46
N GLY A 2 0.52 11.05 0.23
CA GLY A 2 -0.16 9.76 0.04
C GLY A 2 0.77 8.57 0.31
N PHE A 3 0.18 7.43 0.61
CA PHE A 3 0.90 6.16 0.83
C PHE A 3 1.55 5.67 -0.46
N ARG A 4 2.76 5.12 -0.34
CA ARG A 4 3.58 4.68 -1.47
C ARG A 4 3.83 3.18 -1.41
N CYS A 5 3.56 2.47 -2.51
CA CYS A 5 3.89 1.06 -2.70
C CYS A 5 5.02 0.93 -3.72
N GLY A 6 6.12 0.28 -3.35
CA GLY A 6 7.24 0.03 -4.25
C GLY A 6 7.06 -1.29 -5.00
N ILE A 7 7.03 -1.24 -6.34
CA ILE A 7 6.96 -2.45 -7.17
C ILE A 7 8.38 -2.97 -7.38
N VAL A 8 8.63 -4.18 -6.92
CA VAL A 8 9.93 -4.87 -7.04
C VAL A 8 9.76 -6.22 -7.72
N GLY A 9 10.83 -6.76 -8.24
CA GLY A 9 10.88 -8.09 -8.85
C GLY A 9 12.10 -8.23 -9.76
N LEU A 10 12.44 -9.45 -10.10
CA LEU A 10 13.52 -9.76 -11.04
C LEU A 10 13.20 -9.22 -12.45
N PRO A 11 14.19 -9.13 -13.35
CA PRO A 11 13.94 -8.80 -14.75
C PRO A 11 12.97 -9.79 -15.41
N ASN A 12 12.15 -9.31 -16.34
CA ASN A 12 11.24 -10.11 -17.18
C ASN A 12 10.13 -10.87 -16.43
N VAL A 13 9.75 -10.40 -15.22
CA VAL A 13 8.60 -10.96 -14.47
C VAL A 13 7.26 -10.28 -14.79
N GLY A 14 7.25 -9.27 -15.69
CA GLY A 14 6.04 -8.50 -16.03
C GLY A 14 5.88 -7.19 -15.24
N LYS A 15 6.88 -6.80 -14.45
CA LYS A 15 6.83 -5.61 -13.58
C LYS A 15 6.50 -4.32 -14.33
N SER A 16 7.22 -4.02 -15.42
CA SER A 16 6.99 -2.80 -16.22
C SER A 16 5.66 -2.82 -16.96
N THR A 17 5.21 -3.99 -17.43
CA THR A 17 3.89 -4.15 -18.04
C THR A 17 2.80 -3.80 -17.03
N LEU A 18 2.90 -4.33 -15.82
CA LEU A 18 1.96 -4.06 -14.74
C LEU A 18 1.98 -2.58 -14.33
N PHE A 19 3.16 -1.98 -14.19
CA PHE A 19 3.30 -0.57 -13.86
C PHE A 19 2.71 0.34 -14.94
N ASN A 20 2.94 0.04 -16.22
CA ASN A 20 2.36 0.79 -17.33
C ASN A 20 0.83 0.66 -17.34
N ALA A 21 0.29 -0.54 -17.12
CA ALA A 21 -1.15 -0.74 -17.02
C ALA A 21 -1.76 0.06 -15.86
N LEU A 22 -1.09 0.12 -14.70
CA LEU A 22 -1.47 0.96 -13.58
C LEU A 22 -1.49 2.46 -13.95
N THR A 23 -0.48 2.95 -14.66
CA THR A 23 -0.30 4.38 -14.97
C THR A 23 -1.12 4.84 -16.16
N GLU A 24 -1.28 4.02 -17.20
CA GLU A 24 -2.05 4.36 -18.40
C GLU A 24 -3.56 4.35 -18.15
N THR A 25 -4.04 3.44 -17.30
CA THR A 25 -5.43 3.47 -16.81
C THR A 25 -5.75 4.80 -16.12
N GLN A 26 -4.75 5.43 -15.49
CA GLN A 26 -4.88 6.74 -14.88
C GLN A 26 -4.79 7.91 -15.84
N ALA A 27 -3.94 7.84 -16.85
CA ALA A 27 -3.85 8.92 -17.85
C ALA A 27 -5.19 9.12 -18.55
N ALA A 28 -5.95 8.04 -18.79
CA ALA A 28 -7.32 8.10 -19.30
C ALA A 28 -8.32 8.71 -18.30
N GLN A 29 -8.14 8.46 -16.99
CA GLN A 29 -8.96 9.04 -15.94
C GLN A 29 -8.52 10.46 -15.54
N ALA A 30 -7.21 10.74 -15.55
CA ALA A 30 -6.62 12.03 -15.16
C ALA A 30 -6.87 13.15 -16.20
N ALA A 31 -7.28 12.84 -17.42
CA ALA A 31 -7.76 13.85 -18.36
C ALA A 31 -8.90 14.72 -17.79
N ASN A 32 -9.54 14.27 -16.70
CA ASN A 32 -10.57 15.00 -15.96
C ASN A 32 -10.07 15.75 -14.71
N TYR A 33 -8.77 15.62 -14.32
CA TYR A 33 -8.23 16.24 -13.10
C TYR A 33 -6.93 17.01 -13.38
N PRO A 34 -6.95 18.37 -13.36
CA PRO A 34 -5.73 19.17 -13.44
C PRO A 34 -4.97 19.06 -12.10
N PHE A 35 -3.65 18.90 -12.14
CA PHE A 35 -2.65 18.87 -11.06
C PHE A 35 -2.04 17.51 -10.68
N CYS A 36 -1.84 16.58 -11.60
CA CYS A 36 -0.92 15.45 -11.36
C CYS A 36 0.50 15.85 -11.77
N THR A 37 1.40 16.00 -10.81
CA THR A 37 2.85 16.07 -11.08
C THR A 37 3.32 14.65 -11.42
N ILE A 38 3.78 14.44 -12.65
CA ILE A 38 4.35 13.16 -13.08
C ILE A 38 5.81 13.15 -12.64
N GLU A 39 6.11 12.51 -11.52
CA GLU A 39 7.49 12.13 -11.20
C GLU A 39 7.86 10.90 -12.03
N PRO A 40 9.08 10.83 -12.61
CA PRO A 40 9.53 9.64 -13.31
C PRO A 40 9.42 8.42 -12.39
N ASN A 41 8.82 7.33 -12.89
CA ASN A 41 8.62 6.06 -12.17
C ASN A 41 7.65 6.10 -10.97
N VAL A 42 6.83 7.13 -10.82
CA VAL A 42 5.75 7.19 -9.82
C VAL A 42 4.41 7.30 -10.51
N GLY A 43 3.54 6.32 -10.30
CA GLY A 43 2.15 6.31 -10.76
C GLY A 43 1.20 6.53 -9.60
N GLN A 44 0.31 7.52 -9.68
CA GLN A 44 -0.75 7.69 -8.69
C GLN A 44 -2.01 7.01 -9.20
N VAL A 45 -2.61 6.12 -8.43
CA VAL A 45 -3.77 5.32 -8.84
C VAL A 45 -4.95 5.61 -7.94
N GLY A 46 -6.09 5.96 -8.54
CA GLY A 46 -7.34 6.14 -7.80
C GLY A 46 -7.78 4.81 -7.18
N VAL A 47 -8.10 4.84 -5.90
CA VAL A 47 -8.67 3.68 -5.19
C VAL A 47 -10.15 3.61 -5.55
N PRO A 48 -10.63 2.56 -6.25
CA PRO A 48 -12.03 2.42 -6.58
C PRO A 48 -12.86 2.24 -5.30
N ASP A 49 -13.83 3.12 -5.08
CA ASP A 49 -14.77 2.99 -3.97
C ASP A 49 -16.19 3.37 -4.41
N PRO A 50 -17.08 2.38 -4.61
CA PRO A 50 -18.44 2.62 -5.09
C PRO A 50 -19.28 3.45 -4.11
N ARG A 51 -18.85 3.57 -2.86
CA ARG A 51 -19.53 4.39 -1.85
C ARG A 51 -19.44 5.87 -2.18
N LEU A 52 -18.29 6.31 -2.73
CA LEU A 52 -18.05 7.71 -3.06
C LEU A 52 -19.04 8.23 -4.11
N GLU A 53 -19.32 7.44 -5.14
CA GLU A 53 -20.27 7.81 -6.20
C GLU A 53 -21.69 7.96 -5.65
N LYS A 54 -22.14 7.02 -4.80
CA LYS A 54 -23.45 7.07 -4.16
C LYS A 54 -23.59 8.29 -3.25
N LEU A 55 -22.56 8.63 -2.48
CA LEU A 55 -22.53 9.84 -1.65
C LEU A 55 -22.62 11.11 -2.50
N ALA A 56 -21.86 11.16 -3.60
CA ALA A 56 -21.86 12.29 -4.52
C ALA A 56 -23.23 12.50 -5.19
N GLU A 57 -23.92 11.41 -5.57
CA GLU A 57 -25.25 11.45 -6.16
C GLU A 57 -26.28 12.06 -5.18
N ILE A 58 -26.32 11.58 -3.93
CA ILE A 58 -27.23 12.09 -2.90
C ILE A 58 -26.96 13.56 -2.60
N ALA A 59 -25.70 13.94 -2.45
CA ALA A 59 -25.30 15.32 -2.16
C ALA A 59 -25.34 16.25 -3.38
N LYS A 60 -25.54 15.69 -4.59
CA LYS A 60 -25.46 16.39 -5.87
C LYS A 60 -24.13 17.14 -6.03
N SER A 61 -23.07 16.46 -5.68
CA SER A 61 -21.71 17.02 -5.70
C SER A 61 -21.27 17.30 -7.14
N ALA A 62 -20.69 18.50 -7.35
CA ALA A 62 -20.21 18.92 -8.66
C ALA A 62 -18.94 18.16 -9.10
N LYS A 63 -18.17 17.65 -8.14
CA LYS A 63 -16.95 16.86 -8.37
C LYS A 63 -16.91 15.64 -7.47
N VAL A 64 -16.34 14.55 -8.01
CA VAL A 64 -16.09 13.30 -7.29
C VAL A 64 -14.60 13.04 -7.31
N ILE A 65 -13.96 12.99 -6.15
CA ILE A 65 -12.49 12.88 -6.04
C ILE A 65 -12.16 11.64 -5.22
N PRO A 66 -11.69 10.55 -5.87
CA PRO A 66 -11.24 9.36 -5.17
C PRO A 66 -9.94 9.63 -4.40
N THR A 67 -9.68 8.82 -3.39
CA THR A 67 -8.35 8.78 -2.78
C THR A 67 -7.35 8.13 -3.73
N GLN A 68 -6.06 8.36 -3.51
CA GLN A 68 -5.00 7.87 -4.39
C GLN A 68 -3.95 7.08 -3.60
N LEU A 69 -3.49 6.00 -4.22
CA LEU A 69 -2.33 5.23 -3.78
C LEU A 69 -1.20 5.43 -4.80
N ALA A 70 0.00 5.72 -4.34
CA ALA A 70 1.15 5.89 -5.21
C ALA A 70 1.89 4.57 -5.40
N PHE A 71 2.15 4.21 -6.66
CA PHE A 71 3.03 3.09 -7.01
C PHE A 71 4.34 3.62 -7.56
N VAL A 72 5.45 3.07 -7.08
CA VAL A 72 6.80 3.44 -7.51
C VAL A 72 7.43 2.25 -8.22
N ASP A 73 7.74 2.38 -9.51
CA ASP A 73 8.52 1.35 -10.21
C ASP A 73 9.98 1.40 -9.76
N ILE A 74 10.36 0.42 -8.97
CA ILE A 74 11.73 0.30 -8.48
C ILE A 74 12.47 -0.62 -9.45
N ALA A 75 13.50 -0.10 -10.10
CA ALA A 75 14.32 -0.84 -11.09
C ALA A 75 14.74 -2.20 -10.54
N GLY A 76 14.69 -3.23 -11.41
CA GLY A 76 14.89 -4.62 -11.00
C GLY A 76 16.20 -4.86 -10.24
N LEU A 77 16.12 -5.67 -9.20
CA LEU A 77 17.27 -6.11 -8.41
C LEU A 77 18.15 -7.04 -9.25
N VAL A 78 19.45 -6.80 -9.18
CA VAL A 78 20.47 -7.77 -9.63
C VAL A 78 21.15 -8.35 -8.39
N ARG A 79 21.45 -9.65 -8.39
CA ARG A 79 22.20 -10.30 -7.29
C ARG A 79 23.44 -9.52 -6.93
N GLY A 80 23.70 -9.33 -5.63
CA GLY A 80 24.85 -8.58 -5.12
C GLY A 80 24.58 -7.08 -4.93
N ALA A 81 23.34 -6.64 -4.98
CA ALA A 81 22.96 -5.25 -4.78
C ALA A 81 23.36 -4.71 -3.39
N SER A 82 23.34 -5.57 -2.36
CA SER A 82 23.76 -5.23 -1.00
C SER A 82 25.27 -5.01 -0.86
N LYS A 83 26.07 -5.58 -1.76
CA LYS A 83 27.54 -5.44 -1.78
C LYS A 83 28.05 -4.47 -2.84
N GLY A 84 27.15 -3.94 -3.69
CA GLY A 84 27.49 -3.21 -4.90
C GLY A 84 27.66 -1.72 -4.74
N GLU A 85 28.55 -1.17 -5.53
CA GLU A 85 28.64 0.25 -5.81
C GLU A 85 27.56 0.63 -6.84
N GLY A 86 26.87 1.76 -6.64
CA GLY A 86 26.01 2.35 -7.66
C GLY A 86 24.54 1.89 -7.63
N LEU A 87 24.10 1.12 -8.62
CA LEU A 87 22.67 0.79 -8.83
C LEU A 87 22.00 0.03 -7.66
N GLY A 88 22.74 -0.83 -6.95
CA GLY A 88 22.23 -1.56 -5.80
C GLY A 88 21.86 -0.65 -4.63
N ASN A 89 22.71 0.34 -4.33
CA ASN A 89 22.44 1.31 -3.27
C ASN A 89 21.24 2.21 -3.61
N GLN A 90 21.06 2.55 -4.89
CA GLN A 90 19.88 3.30 -5.35
C GLN A 90 18.61 2.49 -5.20
N PHE A 91 18.63 1.20 -5.57
CA PHE A 91 17.51 0.28 -5.37
C PHE A 91 17.09 0.20 -3.90
N LEU A 92 18.03 -0.05 -2.99
CA LEU A 92 17.76 -0.11 -1.55
C LEU A 92 17.28 1.25 -1.01
N GLY A 93 17.79 2.36 -1.54
CA GLY A 93 17.33 3.71 -1.23
C GLY A 93 15.86 3.92 -1.60
N ASN A 94 15.46 3.54 -2.80
CA ASN A 94 14.08 3.67 -3.27
C ASN A 94 13.11 2.80 -2.43
N ILE A 95 13.55 1.60 -2.01
CA ILE A 95 12.72 0.77 -1.11
C ILE A 95 12.56 1.44 0.27
N ARG A 96 13.54 2.18 0.78
CA ARG A 96 13.38 2.90 2.06
C ARG A 96 12.28 3.96 2.01
N GLU A 97 12.05 4.56 0.86
CA GLU A 97 11.11 5.67 0.67
C GLU A 97 9.64 5.24 0.49
N VAL A 98 9.37 3.95 0.34
CA VAL A 98 8.01 3.42 0.19
C VAL A 98 7.49 2.82 1.49
N ASP A 99 6.17 2.71 1.64
CA ASP A 99 5.52 2.20 2.85
C ASP A 99 5.31 0.68 2.80
N ALA A 100 5.12 0.11 1.60
CA ALA A 100 4.95 -1.31 1.37
C ALA A 100 5.68 -1.77 0.11
N ILE A 101 5.96 -3.06 0.02
CA ILE A 101 6.60 -3.73 -1.13
C ILE A 101 5.57 -4.56 -1.88
N ILE A 102 5.41 -4.29 -3.16
CA ILE A 102 4.65 -5.10 -4.12
C ILE A 102 5.65 -5.96 -4.87
N HIS A 103 5.77 -7.21 -4.49
CA HIS A 103 6.76 -8.12 -5.04
C HIS A 103 6.16 -8.94 -6.18
N VAL A 104 6.48 -8.55 -7.43
CA VAL A 104 6.00 -9.25 -8.63
C VAL A 104 6.85 -10.47 -8.91
N LEU A 105 6.19 -11.62 -8.99
CA LEU A 105 6.79 -12.93 -9.23
C LEU A 105 6.27 -13.52 -10.53
N ARG A 106 7.17 -14.09 -11.34
CA ARG A 106 6.81 -14.82 -12.56
C ARG A 106 6.25 -16.18 -12.22
N CYS A 107 4.97 -16.37 -12.45
CA CYS A 107 4.23 -17.61 -12.25
C CYS A 107 3.69 -18.18 -13.58
N PHE A 108 4.37 -17.94 -14.70
CA PHE A 108 4.00 -18.43 -16.03
C PHE A 108 5.22 -18.95 -16.79
N GLU A 109 5.02 -19.93 -17.67
CA GLU A 109 6.02 -20.41 -18.60
C GLU A 109 5.83 -19.73 -19.97
N ASN A 110 6.92 -19.24 -20.56
CA ASN A 110 6.92 -18.67 -21.90
C ASN A 110 8.36 -18.74 -22.44
N ASP A 111 8.56 -19.49 -23.52
CA ASP A 111 9.89 -19.72 -24.13
C ASP A 111 10.46 -18.47 -24.80
N ASP A 112 9.61 -17.53 -25.21
CA ASP A 112 10.02 -16.27 -25.85
C ASP A 112 10.53 -15.23 -24.81
N ILE A 113 10.23 -15.43 -23.53
CA ILE A 113 10.64 -14.54 -22.45
C ILE A 113 11.74 -15.20 -21.62
N GLN A 114 12.98 -14.77 -21.84
CA GLN A 114 14.12 -15.35 -21.14
C GLN A 114 14.06 -15.01 -19.62
N HIS A 115 14.16 -16.04 -18.76
CA HIS A 115 14.34 -15.87 -17.32
C HIS A 115 15.82 -15.68 -16.97
N VAL A 116 16.13 -14.92 -15.94
CA VAL A 116 17.52 -14.63 -15.50
C VAL A 116 18.28 -15.90 -15.16
N ASP A 117 17.62 -16.88 -14.52
CA ASP A 117 18.18 -18.15 -14.12
C ASP A 117 17.82 -19.31 -15.08
N ASN A 118 17.25 -19.02 -16.27
CA ASN A 118 16.77 -20.00 -17.25
C ASN A 118 15.79 -21.05 -16.69
N ARG A 119 15.05 -20.70 -15.65
CA ARG A 119 14.01 -21.53 -15.02
C ARG A 119 12.94 -20.64 -14.39
N VAL A 120 11.70 -21.08 -14.36
CA VAL A 120 10.63 -20.41 -13.61
C VAL A 120 10.53 -21.07 -12.23
N ASP A 121 10.91 -20.32 -11.20
CA ASP A 121 10.74 -20.73 -9.80
C ASP A 121 10.45 -19.49 -8.94
N PRO A 122 9.17 -19.12 -8.76
CA PRO A 122 8.78 -17.90 -8.05
C PRO A 122 9.26 -17.87 -6.59
N ILE A 123 9.46 -19.03 -5.97
CA ILE A 123 9.97 -19.07 -4.58
C ILE A 123 11.45 -18.69 -4.55
N ALA A 124 12.27 -19.27 -5.42
CA ALA A 124 13.69 -18.92 -5.51
C ALA A 124 13.90 -17.45 -5.95
N ASP A 125 13.00 -16.93 -6.78
CA ASP A 125 13.00 -15.52 -7.19
C ASP A 125 12.69 -14.60 -6.02
N ALA A 126 11.68 -14.96 -5.22
CA ALA A 126 11.32 -14.24 -3.99
C ALA A 126 12.49 -14.22 -3.00
N GLU A 127 13.06 -15.37 -2.71
CA GLU A 127 14.20 -15.53 -1.80
C GLU A 127 15.43 -14.72 -2.24
N THR A 128 15.65 -14.57 -3.56
CA THR A 128 16.75 -13.78 -4.10
C THR A 128 16.61 -12.30 -3.70
N VAL A 129 15.43 -11.71 -3.85
CA VAL A 129 15.17 -10.33 -3.47
C VAL A 129 15.20 -10.16 -1.95
N GLU A 130 14.55 -11.06 -1.22
CA GLU A 130 14.47 -11.04 0.25
C GLU A 130 15.86 -11.12 0.89
N THR A 131 16.73 -11.97 0.35
CA THR A 131 18.12 -12.11 0.84
C THR A 131 18.91 -10.81 0.73
N GLU A 132 18.77 -10.08 -0.37
CA GLU A 132 19.44 -8.79 -0.54
C GLU A 132 18.94 -7.73 0.46
N LEU A 133 17.63 -7.69 0.71
CA LEU A 133 17.05 -6.79 1.71
C LEU A 133 17.51 -7.16 3.13
N LEU A 134 17.54 -8.45 3.44
CA LEU A 134 17.97 -8.99 4.72
C LEU A 134 19.44 -8.66 4.98
N LEU A 135 20.32 -8.87 4.00
CA LEU A 135 21.74 -8.57 4.13
C LEU A 135 22.00 -7.08 4.36
N ALA A 136 21.23 -6.20 3.69
CA ALA A 136 21.35 -4.76 3.88
C ALA A 136 20.93 -4.33 5.30
N ASP A 137 19.83 -4.89 5.82
CA ASP A 137 19.39 -4.62 7.18
C ASP A 137 20.34 -5.21 8.22
N LEU A 138 20.85 -6.42 8.00
CA LEU A 138 21.82 -7.09 8.85
C LEU A 138 23.07 -6.22 9.01
N GLU A 139 23.66 -5.76 7.91
CA GLU A 139 24.83 -4.86 7.93
C GLU A 139 24.55 -3.56 8.70
N SER A 140 23.35 -2.99 8.51
CA SER A 140 22.92 -1.78 9.21
C SER A 140 22.83 -2.02 10.72
N LEU A 141 22.15 -3.09 11.14
CA LEU A 141 21.92 -3.38 12.56
C LEU A 141 23.16 -3.87 13.29
N GLU A 142 24.07 -4.58 12.63
CA GLU A 142 25.37 -4.98 13.21
C GLU A 142 26.23 -3.78 13.63
N LYS A 143 26.03 -2.62 13.00
CA LYS A 143 26.68 -1.36 13.38
C LYS A 143 25.89 -0.59 14.46
N ARG A 144 24.55 -0.55 14.32
CA ARG A 144 23.67 0.28 15.15
C ARG A 144 23.42 -0.30 16.55
N VAL A 145 23.20 -1.62 16.65
CA VAL A 145 22.88 -2.28 17.94
C VAL A 145 24.04 -2.18 18.94
N PRO A 146 25.30 -2.49 18.61
CA PRO A 146 26.43 -2.29 19.54
C PRO A 146 26.65 -0.83 19.93
N ALA A 147 26.42 0.11 19.01
CA ALA A 147 26.53 1.54 19.29
C ALA A 147 25.46 2.00 20.30
N ALA A 148 24.21 1.53 20.14
CA ALA A 148 23.11 1.80 21.07
C ALA A 148 23.39 1.16 22.45
N ALA A 149 23.85 -0.09 22.49
CA ALA A 149 24.21 -0.79 23.73
C ALA A 149 25.30 -0.05 24.51
N LYS A 150 26.31 0.49 23.82
CA LYS A 150 27.38 1.29 24.45
C LYS A 150 26.84 2.59 25.07
N LYS A 151 25.91 3.28 24.40
CA LYS A 151 25.26 4.49 24.96
C LYS A 151 24.36 4.14 26.14
N ALA A 152 23.65 3.02 26.08
CA ALA A 152 22.79 2.52 27.14
C ALA A 152 23.55 2.26 28.45
N THR A 153 24.80 1.78 28.41
CA THR A 153 25.66 1.63 29.59
C THR A 153 26.03 2.98 30.24
N GLY A 154 25.98 4.07 29.48
CA GLY A 154 26.15 5.45 29.98
C GLY A 154 24.88 6.05 30.63
N GLY A 155 23.80 5.29 30.74
CA GLY A 155 22.54 5.73 31.38
C GLY A 155 21.52 6.34 30.42
N ASP A 156 21.75 6.33 29.10
CA ASP A 156 20.82 6.81 28.08
C ASP A 156 19.63 5.86 27.96
N LYS A 157 18.44 6.34 28.34
CA LYS A 157 17.21 5.56 28.34
C LYS A 157 16.73 5.19 26.92
N GLU A 158 16.76 6.14 25.99
CA GLU A 158 16.34 5.90 24.60
C GLU A 158 17.30 4.91 23.91
N ALA A 159 18.60 5.00 24.17
CA ALA A 159 19.57 4.04 23.68
C ALA A 159 19.34 2.62 24.23
N LYS A 160 18.84 2.49 25.48
CA LYS A 160 18.48 1.19 26.06
C LYS A 160 17.30 0.55 25.35
N ILE A 161 16.26 1.32 25.05
CA ILE A 161 15.09 0.85 24.31
C ILE A 161 15.48 0.49 22.88
N THR A 162 16.28 1.35 22.22
CA THR A 162 16.82 1.10 20.88
C THR A 162 17.62 -0.20 20.81
N ALA A 163 18.51 -0.43 21.78
CA ALA A 163 19.29 -1.67 21.85
C ALA A 163 18.41 -2.91 22.08
N SER A 164 17.32 -2.78 22.84
CA SER A 164 16.33 -3.84 23.09
C SER A 164 15.61 -4.24 21.80
N VAL A 165 14.89 -3.29 21.18
CA VAL A 165 14.03 -3.60 20.01
C VAL A 165 14.82 -3.91 18.76
N LEU A 166 15.89 -3.16 18.46
CA LEU A 166 16.75 -3.46 17.31
C LEU A 166 17.63 -4.71 17.53
N GLY A 167 17.90 -5.07 18.78
CA GLY A 167 18.54 -6.35 19.11
C GLY A 167 17.68 -7.55 18.74
N GLN A 168 16.37 -7.52 19.05
CA GLN A 168 15.42 -8.55 18.61
C GLN A 168 15.38 -8.68 17.09
N ALA A 169 15.30 -7.54 16.38
CA ALA A 169 15.33 -7.53 14.92
C ALA A 169 16.64 -8.12 14.37
N LEU A 170 17.78 -7.77 14.96
CA LEU A 170 19.10 -8.31 14.56
C LEU A 170 19.16 -9.85 14.73
N ASP A 171 18.62 -10.38 15.81
CA ASP A 171 18.59 -11.83 16.04
C ASP A 171 17.70 -12.54 15.02
N LEU A 172 16.53 -11.97 14.68
CA LEU A 172 15.68 -12.48 13.60
C LEU A 172 16.41 -12.50 12.25
N LEU A 173 17.08 -11.41 11.90
CA LEU A 173 17.86 -11.33 10.64
C LEU A 173 18.99 -12.36 10.59
N ARG A 174 19.67 -12.61 11.69
CA ARG A 174 20.71 -13.65 11.80
C ARG A 174 20.17 -15.06 11.60
N ASP A 175 18.91 -15.27 12.00
CA ASP A 175 18.18 -16.52 11.77
C ASP A 175 17.58 -16.61 10.35
N GLY A 176 17.85 -15.64 9.47
CA GLY A 176 17.31 -15.58 8.12
C GLY A 176 15.83 -15.14 8.06
N LYS A 177 15.31 -14.53 9.13
CA LYS A 177 13.92 -14.08 9.23
C LYS A 177 13.83 -12.56 9.05
N PRO A 178 12.73 -12.06 8.46
CA PRO A 178 12.55 -10.63 8.23
C PRO A 178 12.27 -9.85 9.53
N ALA A 179 12.73 -8.59 9.58
CA ALA A 179 12.54 -7.72 10.73
C ALA A 179 11.07 -7.42 11.06
N ARG A 180 10.12 -7.56 10.12
CA ARG A 180 8.68 -7.40 10.37
C ARG A 180 8.10 -8.36 11.41
N LEU A 181 8.82 -9.44 11.73
CA LEU A 181 8.45 -10.38 12.80
C LEU A 181 8.90 -9.90 14.19
N THR A 182 9.50 -8.72 14.32
CA THR A 182 9.82 -8.12 15.63
C THR A 182 8.52 -7.69 16.31
N GLU A 183 8.37 -8.03 17.59
CA GLU A 183 7.21 -7.65 18.40
C GLU A 183 7.62 -6.57 19.42
N PRO A 184 7.40 -5.27 19.09
CA PRO A 184 7.63 -4.18 20.06
C PRO A 184 6.71 -4.34 21.27
N LYS A 185 7.24 -4.11 22.47
CA LYS A 185 6.50 -4.32 23.74
C LYS A 185 5.52 -3.21 24.06
N ASP A 186 5.78 -2.01 23.55
CA ASP A 186 5.02 -0.80 23.82
C ASP A 186 5.15 0.20 22.66
N ASP A 187 4.39 1.29 22.73
CA ASP A 187 4.35 2.34 21.72
C ASP A 187 5.72 3.03 21.51
N GLU A 188 6.57 3.07 22.55
CA GLU A 188 7.88 3.68 22.46
C GLU A 188 8.85 2.78 21.68
N GLU A 189 8.86 1.46 21.95
CA GLU A 189 9.58 0.47 21.13
C GLU A 189 9.07 0.47 19.69
N ALA A 190 7.76 0.52 19.46
CA ALA A 190 7.17 0.57 18.12
C ALA A 190 7.61 1.82 17.35
N ARG A 191 7.60 2.98 17.98
CA ARG A 191 8.07 4.25 17.39
C ARG A 191 9.55 4.16 16.99
N ILE A 192 10.41 3.68 17.88
CA ILE A 192 11.85 3.55 17.63
C ILE A 192 12.12 2.52 16.53
N PHE A 193 11.39 1.41 16.52
CA PHE A 193 11.47 0.39 15.48
C PHE A 193 11.09 0.97 14.10
N GLY A 194 9.97 1.71 14.00
CA GLY A 194 9.56 2.39 12.78
C GLY A 194 10.60 3.40 12.28
N GLN A 195 11.22 4.17 13.18
CA GLN A 195 12.28 5.12 12.85
C GLN A 195 13.57 4.44 12.35
N ALA A 196 13.74 3.15 12.60
CA ALA A 196 14.88 2.40 12.11
C ALA A 196 14.88 2.23 10.58
N GLN A 197 13.70 2.34 9.95
CA GLN A 197 13.49 2.25 8.50
C GLN A 197 14.14 1.00 7.88
N LEU A 198 13.93 -0.14 8.53
CA LEU A 198 14.42 -1.42 8.03
C LEU A 198 13.63 -1.83 6.80
N LEU A 199 14.34 -2.36 5.80
CA LEU A 199 13.75 -2.79 4.53
C LEU A 199 12.84 -4.00 4.73
N THR A 200 13.30 -4.97 5.54
CA THR A 200 12.56 -6.19 5.85
C THR A 200 11.48 -6.01 6.90
N ALA A 201 11.35 -4.81 7.50
CA ALA A 201 10.23 -4.45 8.37
C ALA A 201 8.98 -4.05 7.57
N LYS A 202 9.16 -3.69 6.29
CA LYS A 202 8.04 -3.28 5.45
C LYS A 202 7.11 -4.45 5.15
N PRO A 203 5.78 -4.21 5.13
CA PRO A 203 4.81 -5.20 4.70
C PRO A 203 5.01 -5.56 3.23
N VAL A 204 4.73 -6.81 2.86
CA VAL A 204 4.95 -7.36 1.52
C VAL A 204 3.66 -7.93 0.97
N LEU A 205 3.32 -7.55 -0.26
CA LEU A 205 2.30 -8.20 -1.10
C LEU A 205 2.99 -8.93 -2.26
N TYR A 206 2.85 -10.24 -2.33
CA TYR A 206 3.29 -11.02 -3.48
C TYR A 206 2.26 -10.92 -4.60
N VAL A 207 2.71 -10.53 -5.79
CA VAL A 207 1.88 -10.49 -7.00
C VAL A 207 2.31 -11.62 -7.92
N CYS A 208 1.50 -12.66 -7.99
CA CYS A 208 1.70 -13.80 -8.88
C CYS A 208 1.26 -13.42 -10.28
N ASN A 209 2.20 -13.07 -11.16
CA ASN A 209 1.90 -12.83 -12.56
C ASN A 209 1.81 -14.18 -13.29
N VAL A 210 0.59 -14.54 -13.70
CA VAL A 210 0.24 -15.81 -14.34
C VAL A 210 -0.10 -15.62 -15.82
N GLU A 211 -0.18 -16.71 -16.59
CA GLU A 211 -0.80 -16.76 -17.91
C GLU A 211 -2.28 -16.40 -17.86
N GLU A 212 -2.88 -16.05 -18.99
CA GLU A 212 -4.26 -15.55 -19.08
C GLU A 212 -5.28 -16.58 -18.59
N GLU A 213 -5.09 -17.85 -18.96
CA GLU A 213 -5.98 -18.95 -18.58
C GLU A 213 -6.01 -19.22 -17.06
N ALA A 214 -4.94 -18.84 -16.36
CA ALA A 214 -4.82 -18.98 -14.91
C ALA A 214 -5.22 -17.72 -14.11
N ALA A 215 -5.67 -16.66 -14.77
CA ALA A 215 -5.93 -15.38 -14.12
C ALA A 215 -7.06 -15.42 -13.07
N ALA A 216 -8.03 -16.34 -13.23
CA ALA A 216 -9.14 -16.51 -12.29
C ALA A 216 -8.76 -17.36 -11.07
N GLU A 217 -8.17 -18.52 -11.28
CA GLU A 217 -7.95 -19.53 -10.22
C GLU A 217 -6.49 -19.71 -9.83
N GLY A 218 -5.54 -19.22 -10.64
CA GLY A 218 -4.12 -19.43 -10.45
C GLY A 218 -3.63 -20.78 -11.01
N ASN A 219 -2.38 -21.09 -10.72
CA ASN A 219 -1.70 -22.31 -11.16
C ASN A 219 -0.81 -22.89 -10.04
N ALA A 220 -0.06 -23.96 -10.34
CA ALA A 220 0.82 -24.60 -9.37
C ALA A 220 1.94 -23.67 -8.83
N PHE A 221 2.40 -22.71 -9.64
CA PHE A 221 3.39 -21.74 -9.20
C PHE A 221 2.80 -20.74 -8.20
N SER A 222 1.63 -20.17 -8.52
CA SER A 222 0.95 -19.24 -7.63
C SER A 222 0.54 -19.89 -6.32
N ALA A 223 0.08 -21.16 -6.34
CA ALA A 223 -0.26 -21.90 -5.12
C ALA A 223 0.92 -21.96 -4.13
N ARG A 224 2.13 -22.25 -4.60
CA ARG A 224 3.35 -22.24 -3.77
C ARG A 224 3.65 -20.87 -3.17
N VAL A 225 3.38 -19.78 -3.93
CA VAL A 225 3.56 -18.42 -3.42
C VAL A 225 2.53 -18.10 -2.33
N PHE A 226 1.28 -18.55 -2.48
CA PHE A 226 0.26 -18.39 -1.43
C PHE A 226 0.63 -19.12 -0.15
N GLU A 227 1.19 -20.36 -0.25
CA GLU A 227 1.69 -21.09 0.91
C GLU A 227 2.83 -20.36 1.60
N LYS A 228 3.80 -19.82 0.83
CA LYS A 228 4.89 -19.00 1.37
C LYS A 228 4.33 -17.74 2.07
N ALA A 229 3.45 -17.02 1.42
CA ALA A 229 2.85 -15.80 1.97
C ALA A 229 2.15 -16.09 3.31
N ALA A 230 1.35 -17.15 3.37
CA ALA A 230 0.68 -17.57 4.61
C ALA A 230 1.66 -17.91 5.74
N ALA A 231 2.77 -18.60 5.41
CA ALA A 231 3.81 -18.96 6.39
C ALA A 231 4.55 -17.75 6.97
N GLU A 232 4.61 -16.63 6.23
CA GLU A 232 5.31 -15.40 6.61
C GLU A 232 4.38 -14.29 7.13
N GLY A 233 3.08 -14.54 7.22
CA GLY A 233 2.10 -13.51 7.56
C GLY A 233 1.98 -12.40 6.52
N ALA A 234 2.34 -12.69 5.26
CA ALA A 234 2.22 -11.80 4.12
C ALA A 234 0.95 -12.10 3.31
N SER A 235 0.62 -11.23 2.35
CA SER A 235 -0.51 -11.41 1.43
C SER A 235 -0.03 -11.77 0.04
N ALA A 236 -0.89 -12.45 -0.75
CA ALA A 236 -0.63 -12.74 -2.15
C ALA A 236 -1.88 -12.49 -3.02
N VAL A 237 -1.68 -12.08 -4.27
CA VAL A 237 -2.74 -11.89 -5.27
C VAL A 237 -2.31 -12.47 -6.60
N ILE A 238 -3.29 -12.93 -7.39
CA ILE A 238 -3.09 -13.41 -8.76
C ILE A 238 -3.40 -12.27 -9.72
N VAL A 239 -2.55 -12.07 -10.73
CA VAL A 239 -2.74 -11.09 -11.80
C VAL A 239 -2.21 -11.67 -13.10
N SER A 240 -2.82 -11.37 -14.23
CA SER A 240 -2.20 -11.53 -15.54
C SER A 240 -1.85 -10.16 -16.10
N ALA A 241 -0.57 -9.86 -16.19
CA ALA A 241 -0.11 -8.60 -16.75
C ALA A 241 -0.47 -8.47 -18.25
N ALA A 242 -0.67 -9.57 -18.96
CA ALA A 242 -1.14 -9.58 -20.34
C ALA A 242 -2.59 -9.08 -20.41
N ILE A 243 -3.49 -9.65 -19.60
CA ILE A 243 -4.87 -9.17 -19.49
C ILE A 243 -4.94 -7.68 -19.13
N GLU A 244 -4.15 -7.26 -18.13
CA GLU A 244 -4.16 -5.85 -17.73
C GLU A 244 -3.72 -4.91 -18.86
N ALA A 245 -2.76 -5.34 -19.69
CA ALA A 245 -2.32 -4.59 -20.85
C ALA A 245 -3.41 -4.51 -21.94
N GLU A 246 -4.20 -5.56 -22.16
CA GLU A 246 -5.30 -5.56 -23.13
C GLU A 246 -6.46 -4.67 -22.70
N LEU A 247 -6.73 -4.56 -21.39
CA LEU A 247 -7.78 -3.70 -20.85
C LEU A 247 -7.49 -2.20 -21.02
N ILE A 248 -6.23 -1.84 -21.37
CA ILE A 248 -5.86 -0.45 -21.61
C ILE A 248 -6.59 0.08 -22.87
N GLY A 249 -7.30 1.18 -22.70
CA GLY A 249 -8.01 1.84 -23.80
C GLY A 249 -9.40 1.26 -24.11
N MET A 250 -9.82 0.16 -23.48
CA MET A 250 -11.19 -0.33 -23.56
C MET A 250 -12.13 0.62 -22.82
N ASP A 251 -13.32 0.84 -23.36
CA ASP A 251 -14.36 1.53 -22.64
C ASP A 251 -14.94 0.66 -21.50
N ALA A 252 -15.81 1.22 -20.66
CA ALA A 252 -16.29 0.53 -19.46
C ALA A 252 -17.16 -0.70 -19.79
N GLU A 253 -17.92 -0.66 -20.88
CA GLU A 253 -18.83 -1.74 -21.30
C GLU A 253 -18.03 -2.89 -21.89
N ASP A 254 -17.10 -2.60 -22.80
CA ASP A 254 -16.21 -3.58 -23.41
C ASP A 254 -15.33 -4.27 -22.35
N ARG A 255 -14.84 -3.50 -21.38
CA ARG A 255 -14.02 -4.02 -20.27
C ARG A 255 -14.80 -4.99 -19.39
N LEU A 256 -16.06 -4.68 -19.06
CA LEU A 256 -16.90 -5.59 -18.29
C LEU A 256 -17.18 -6.89 -19.05
N GLY A 257 -17.53 -6.80 -20.34
CA GLY A 257 -17.74 -7.98 -21.18
C GLY A 257 -16.50 -8.87 -21.27
N PHE A 258 -15.31 -8.27 -21.44
CA PHE A 258 -14.04 -9.00 -21.48
C PHE A 258 -13.74 -9.70 -20.15
N LEU A 259 -13.92 -9.03 -19.02
CA LEU A 259 -13.72 -9.64 -17.70
C LEU A 259 -14.69 -10.80 -17.44
N GLU A 260 -15.96 -10.66 -17.83
CA GLU A 260 -16.95 -11.73 -17.71
C GLU A 260 -16.58 -12.95 -18.56
N GLU A 261 -16.08 -12.74 -19.80
CA GLU A 261 -15.61 -13.83 -20.69
C GLU A 261 -14.44 -14.57 -20.08
N MET A 262 -13.52 -13.85 -19.41
CA MET A 262 -12.37 -14.41 -18.71
C MET A 262 -12.70 -14.99 -17.32
N GLY A 263 -13.96 -14.92 -16.89
CA GLY A 263 -14.39 -15.39 -15.57
C GLY A 263 -13.89 -14.54 -14.40
N LEU A 264 -13.54 -13.27 -14.66
CA LEU A 264 -13.01 -12.33 -13.68
C LEU A 264 -14.07 -11.37 -13.16
N ALA A 265 -14.23 -11.26 -11.86
CA ALA A 265 -15.15 -10.32 -11.23
C ALA A 265 -14.63 -8.86 -11.24
N GLU A 266 -13.31 -8.70 -11.37
CA GLU A 266 -12.61 -7.41 -11.34
C GLU A 266 -11.23 -7.54 -11.97
N THR A 267 -10.60 -6.40 -12.28
CA THR A 267 -9.23 -6.36 -12.80
C THR A 267 -8.21 -6.82 -11.75
N GLY A 268 -7.07 -7.35 -12.18
CA GLY A 268 -5.94 -7.67 -11.28
C GLY A 268 -5.39 -6.41 -10.62
N LEU A 269 -5.42 -5.27 -11.32
CA LEU A 269 -5.04 -3.99 -10.75
C LEU A 269 -5.94 -3.57 -9.57
N ALA A 270 -7.26 -3.76 -9.68
CA ALA A 270 -8.19 -3.50 -8.57
C ALA A 270 -7.87 -4.40 -7.37
N ARG A 271 -7.51 -5.67 -7.62
CA ARG A 271 -7.06 -6.61 -6.57
C ARG A 271 -5.77 -6.15 -5.89
N ILE A 272 -4.77 -5.68 -6.66
CA ILE A 272 -3.51 -5.13 -6.09
C ILE A 272 -3.79 -3.90 -5.24
N ILE A 273 -4.61 -2.96 -5.73
CA ILE A 273 -4.93 -1.72 -5.01
C ILE A 273 -5.60 -2.05 -3.67
N ARG A 274 -6.60 -2.93 -3.69
CA ARG A 274 -7.32 -3.35 -2.49
C ARG A 274 -6.39 -4.06 -1.50
N ALA A 275 -5.62 -5.05 -1.98
CA ALA A 275 -4.67 -5.77 -1.14
C ALA A 275 -3.57 -4.85 -0.57
N GLY A 276 -3.10 -3.86 -1.34
CA GLY A 276 -2.17 -2.85 -0.86
C GLY A 276 -2.77 -1.95 0.22
N TYR A 277 -4.06 -1.63 0.09
CA TYR A 277 -4.81 -0.85 1.05
C TYR A 277 -4.95 -1.59 2.39
N ASP A 278 -5.32 -2.88 2.32
CA ASP A 278 -5.43 -3.74 3.49
C ASP A 278 -4.06 -3.99 4.14
N LEU A 279 -3.02 -4.20 3.32
CA LEU A 279 -1.64 -4.43 3.76
C LEU A 279 -1.07 -3.25 4.56
N LEU A 280 -1.45 -2.03 4.19
CA LEU A 280 -1.04 -0.80 4.87
C LEU A 280 -1.98 -0.43 6.02
N GLU A 281 -2.94 -1.31 6.35
CA GLU A 281 -3.96 -1.06 7.38
C GLU A 281 -4.67 0.30 7.20
N LEU A 282 -5.05 0.61 5.97
CA LEU A 282 -5.71 1.85 5.63
C LEU A 282 -7.24 1.71 5.73
N LEU A 283 -7.89 2.83 5.94
CA LEU A 283 -9.33 2.97 5.82
C LEU A 283 -9.68 4.26 5.07
N THR A 284 -10.90 4.30 4.54
CA THR A 284 -11.42 5.45 3.82
C THR A 284 -12.47 6.16 4.64
N PHE A 285 -12.35 7.48 4.77
CA PHE A 285 -13.42 8.35 5.20
C PHE A 285 -13.77 9.36 4.11
N PHE A 286 -14.92 9.97 4.20
CA PHE A 286 -15.44 10.87 3.18
C PHE A 286 -15.71 12.27 3.72
N THR A 287 -15.48 13.27 2.87
CA THR A 287 -16.04 14.61 3.03
C THR A 287 -17.02 14.84 1.89
N VAL A 288 -18.24 15.25 2.21
CA VAL A 288 -19.32 15.34 1.23
C VAL A 288 -19.98 16.69 1.30
N GLY A 289 -20.13 17.34 0.15
CA GLY A 289 -20.81 18.62 0.02
C GLY A 289 -21.18 18.94 -1.42
N PRO A 290 -21.94 20.03 -1.67
CA PRO A 290 -22.38 20.38 -3.03
C PRO A 290 -21.25 20.70 -4.01
N LYS A 291 -20.09 21.13 -3.52
CA LYS A 291 -18.94 21.44 -4.37
C LYS A 291 -18.19 20.17 -4.77
N GLU A 292 -17.98 19.28 -3.81
CA GLU A 292 -17.25 18.02 -4.02
C GLU A 292 -17.64 16.96 -3.00
N ALA A 293 -17.59 15.69 -3.44
CA ALA A 293 -17.48 14.51 -2.60
C ALA A 293 -16.08 13.95 -2.77
N ARG A 294 -15.39 13.73 -1.66
CA ARG A 294 -14.00 13.29 -1.71
C ARG A 294 -13.74 12.18 -0.70
N ALA A 295 -13.02 11.17 -1.16
CA ALA A 295 -12.49 10.10 -0.33
C ALA A 295 -11.09 10.49 0.19
N TRP A 296 -10.82 10.14 1.43
CA TRP A 296 -9.57 10.39 2.13
C TRP A 296 -9.08 9.10 2.76
N THR A 297 -7.80 8.94 2.83
CA THR A 297 -7.16 7.76 3.42
C THR A 297 -6.53 8.10 4.75
N VAL A 298 -6.71 7.22 5.73
CA VAL A 298 -6.05 7.31 7.03
C VAL A 298 -5.72 5.89 7.52
N HIS A 299 -4.75 5.76 8.43
CA HIS A 299 -4.48 4.47 9.07
C HIS A 299 -5.65 4.02 9.95
N ARG A 300 -5.89 2.73 10.01
CA ARG A 300 -6.83 2.11 10.94
C ARG A 300 -6.41 2.44 12.38
N GLY A 301 -7.38 2.87 13.19
CA GLY A 301 -7.12 3.33 14.56
C GLY A 301 -6.78 4.82 14.68
N ALA A 302 -6.68 5.56 13.57
CA ALA A 302 -6.45 7.00 13.59
C ALA A 302 -7.59 7.75 14.29
N ARG A 303 -7.23 8.80 15.01
CA ARG A 303 -8.18 9.67 15.69
C ARG A 303 -8.67 10.79 14.78
N ALA A 304 -9.80 11.39 15.12
CA ALA A 304 -10.40 12.47 14.34
C ALA A 304 -9.45 13.65 14.03
N PRO A 305 -8.56 14.12 14.92
CA PRO A 305 -7.56 15.14 14.59
C PRO A 305 -6.57 14.67 13.51
N GLU A 306 -6.12 13.41 13.55
CA GLU A 306 -5.20 12.85 12.56
C GLU A 306 -5.88 12.77 11.18
N ALA A 307 -7.13 12.33 11.14
CA ALA A 307 -7.92 12.35 9.90
C ALA A 307 -8.15 13.77 9.35
N ALA A 308 -8.33 14.76 10.22
CA ALA A 308 -8.38 16.17 9.81
C ALA A 308 -7.02 16.63 9.23
N GLY A 309 -5.92 16.09 9.75
CA GLY A 309 -4.55 16.33 9.28
C GLY A 309 -4.30 15.88 7.85
N GLU A 310 -4.93 14.77 7.43
CA GLU A 310 -4.87 14.29 6.03
C GLU A 310 -5.48 15.29 5.05
N ILE A 311 -6.42 16.10 5.50
CA ILE A 311 -6.98 17.19 4.68
C ILE A 311 -6.05 18.40 4.69
N HIS A 312 -5.66 18.84 5.88
CA HIS A 312 -4.73 19.97 6.04
C HIS A 312 -4.18 20.02 7.47
N SER A 313 -2.88 20.28 7.62
CA SER A 313 -2.21 20.36 8.93
C SER A 313 -2.82 21.41 9.88
N ASP A 314 -3.43 22.48 9.35
CA ASP A 314 -4.13 23.46 10.16
C ASP A 314 -5.42 22.90 10.78
N MET A 315 -6.11 21.98 10.08
CA MET A 315 -7.29 21.31 10.62
C MET A 315 -6.94 20.40 11.80
N GLU A 316 -5.81 19.72 11.74
CA GLU A 316 -5.28 18.91 12.84
C GLU A 316 -4.96 19.79 14.06
N ARG A 317 -4.15 20.84 13.85
CA ARG A 317 -3.71 21.75 14.92
C ARG A 317 -4.88 22.51 15.57
N GLY A 318 -5.80 22.98 14.76
CA GLY A 318 -6.96 23.73 15.20
C GLY A 318 -8.20 22.89 15.49
N PHE A 319 -8.11 21.55 15.53
CA PHE A 319 -9.25 20.66 15.66
C PHE A 319 -10.11 20.98 16.90
N ILE A 320 -11.41 21.16 16.67
CA ILE A 320 -12.41 21.38 17.74
C ILE A 320 -13.27 20.11 17.89
N ARG A 321 -13.92 19.65 16.81
CA ARG A 321 -14.77 18.45 16.77
C ARG A 321 -15.00 18.01 15.33
N ALA A 322 -15.45 16.78 15.16
CA ALA A 322 -15.97 16.24 13.91
C ALA A 322 -17.50 16.04 14.01
N GLU A 323 -18.23 16.49 13.00
CA GLU A 323 -19.62 16.07 12.76
C GLU A 323 -19.53 14.80 11.92
N THR A 324 -20.05 13.70 12.43
CA THR A 324 -19.84 12.35 11.88
C THR A 324 -21.17 11.68 11.58
N ILE A 325 -21.30 11.11 10.37
CA ILE A 325 -22.42 10.28 9.95
C ILE A 325 -21.82 8.99 9.38
N ALA A 326 -22.30 7.83 9.82
CA ALA A 326 -21.90 6.56 9.21
C ALA A 326 -22.43 6.49 7.76
N TYR A 327 -21.66 5.90 6.84
CA TYR A 327 -22.07 5.76 5.43
C TYR A 327 -23.47 5.19 5.27
N GLU A 328 -23.78 4.10 5.97
CA GLU A 328 -25.08 3.43 5.88
C GLU A 328 -26.23 4.35 6.33
N ASP A 329 -26.05 5.11 7.40
CA ASP A 329 -27.04 6.08 7.87
C ASP A 329 -27.20 7.24 6.85
N TYR A 330 -26.09 7.69 6.24
CA TYR A 330 -26.12 8.75 5.22
C TYR A 330 -26.94 8.33 4.00
N ILE A 331 -26.73 7.09 3.50
CA ILE A 331 -27.45 6.55 2.35
C ILE A 331 -28.93 6.31 2.71
N ALA A 332 -29.20 5.61 3.82
CA ALA A 332 -30.57 5.24 4.21
C ALA A 332 -31.47 6.44 4.47
N LEU A 333 -30.91 7.55 4.96
CA LEU A 333 -31.65 8.76 5.33
C LEU A 333 -31.59 9.86 4.28
N GLY A 334 -31.00 9.60 3.11
CA GLY A 334 -30.98 10.53 1.99
C GLY A 334 -30.10 11.76 2.19
N GLY A 335 -29.01 11.61 2.97
CA GLY A 335 -27.99 12.63 3.15
C GLY A 335 -27.94 13.27 4.54
N GLU A 336 -27.15 14.34 4.65
CA GLU A 336 -26.87 15.01 5.93
C GLU A 336 -28.13 15.52 6.64
N ALA A 337 -29.06 16.13 5.91
CA ALA A 337 -30.30 16.68 6.51
C ALA A 337 -31.14 15.57 7.14
N GLY A 338 -31.41 14.47 6.43
CA GLY A 338 -32.16 13.32 6.95
C GLY A 338 -31.45 12.66 8.13
N ALA A 339 -30.12 12.51 8.06
CA ALA A 339 -29.34 11.97 9.16
C ALA A 339 -29.40 12.85 10.42
N LYS A 340 -29.38 14.17 10.24
CA LYS A 340 -29.53 15.14 11.34
C LYS A 340 -30.92 15.06 11.98
N ASP A 341 -31.98 15.03 11.19
CA ASP A 341 -33.36 14.95 11.65
C ASP A 341 -33.63 13.64 12.39
N ALA A 342 -32.98 12.54 11.97
CA ALA A 342 -33.05 11.23 12.61
C ALA A 342 -32.10 11.09 13.83
N GLY A 343 -31.34 12.12 14.18
CA GLY A 343 -30.38 12.10 15.31
C GLY A 343 -29.13 11.23 15.06
N LYS A 344 -28.80 10.97 13.78
CA LYS A 344 -27.65 10.15 13.37
C LYS A 344 -26.38 10.96 13.09
N LEU A 345 -26.50 12.30 13.04
CA LEU A 345 -25.34 13.19 12.99
C LEU A 345 -24.77 13.31 14.41
N ARG A 346 -23.65 12.70 14.65
CA ARG A 346 -22.93 12.69 15.93
C ARG A 346 -21.91 13.83 15.97
N GLN A 347 -21.61 14.30 17.17
CA GLN A 347 -20.51 15.24 17.39
C GLN A 347 -19.42 14.51 18.18
N GLU A 348 -18.26 14.34 17.53
CA GLU A 348 -17.16 13.55 18.06
C GLU A 348 -15.97 14.45 18.44
N GLY A 349 -15.33 14.12 19.56
CA GLY A 349 -14.17 14.83 20.09
C GLY A 349 -12.85 14.28 19.58
N LYS A 350 -11.75 14.73 20.22
CA LYS A 350 -10.37 14.38 19.83
C LYS A 350 -10.03 12.90 19.95
N ASP A 351 -10.71 12.16 20.83
CA ASP A 351 -10.42 10.75 21.08
C ASP A 351 -11.25 9.80 20.21
N TYR A 352 -12.08 10.35 19.32
CA TYR A 352 -12.86 9.55 18.39
C TYR A 352 -11.96 8.82 17.41
N ILE A 353 -12.07 7.50 17.36
CA ILE A 353 -11.40 6.66 16.36
C ILE A 353 -12.26 6.63 15.10
N VAL A 354 -11.69 7.03 13.97
CA VAL A 354 -12.36 7.05 12.68
C VAL A 354 -12.64 5.63 12.20
N HIS A 355 -13.85 5.40 11.69
CA HIS A 355 -14.27 4.12 11.11
C HIS A 355 -14.31 4.21 9.58
N ASP A 356 -14.11 3.07 8.94
CA ASP A 356 -14.21 2.98 7.49
C ASP A 356 -15.62 3.34 7.02
N GLY A 357 -15.72 4.25 6.08
CA GLY A 357 -16.98 4.76 5.56
C GLY A 357 -17.57 5.96 6.31
N ASP A 358 -16.93 6.46 7.36
CA ASP A 358 -17.43 7.68 8.04
C ASP A 358 -17.48 8.87 7.08
N VAL A 359 -18.59 9.58 7.08
CA VAL A 359 -18.74 10.89 6.46
C VAL A 359 -18.47 11.97 7.51
N LEU A 360 -17.37 12.71 7.34
CA LEU A 360 -16.84 13.63 8.33
C LEU A 360 -16.89 15.08 7.87
N HIS A 361 -17.29 15.97 8.81
CA HIS A 361 -17.17 17.39 8.62
C HIS A 361 -16.43 18.01 9.82
N PHE A 362 -15.20 18.41 9.63
CA PHE A 362 -14.34 18.94 10.69
C PHE A 362 -14.63 20.40 10.99
N LYS A 363 -14.75 20.71 12.28
CA LYS A 363 -14.78 22.08 12.80
C LYS A 363 -13.43 22.38 13.45
N PHE A 364 -12.79 23.42 12.99
CA PHE A 364 -11.47 23.82 13.44
C PHE A 364 -11.36 25.34 13.54
N ASN A 365 -10.37 25.82 14.29
CA ASN A 365 -10.03 27.23 14.40
C ASN A 365 -8.51 27.39 14.39
N VAL A 366 -8.00 28.27 13.51
CA VAL A 366 -6.56 28.52 13.32
C VAL A 366 -6.28 29.97 13.63
#